data_32b5348aa286948c5a38fbc9a67604ec
#
_entry.id   32b5348aa286948c5a38fbc9a67604ec
#
_cell.length_a   1.000
_cell.length_b   1.000
_cell.length_c   1.000
_cell.angle_alpha   90.00
_cell.angle_beta   90.00
_cell.angle_gamma   90.00
#
_symmetry.space_group_name_H-M   'P 1'
#
loop_
_entity.id
_entity.type
_entity.pdbx_description
1 polymer ?
#
loop_
_entity_poly.entity_id
_entity_poly.type
_entity_poly.pdbx_seq_one_letter_code
_entity_poly.pdbx_strand_id
1 'polypeptide(L)'
;MKRFGELLNYLYTNREGKFIFYDRDNNRFEYDSVDIKKHILIVSDHLKSKGFELKKDQWIRLISKDNCSSFFMMFALLSLGYNVLLANPNDDSDRDSFRTVDSDVYYEASLDKEYDLGDLEKREFGSWVGFYSSGTTGYQKKFVYNVETVLRLISNVRSIIMDNNIYGILEENKMPSDRRILSTLPMYHILGFLVPFIMYSLECDIVFCKYLYPNSIIDSINKDNILGVFGVPLVWELIMNMAQKRFPDSANPIREMLGDKIQIVLGGGSKTNRRVRETYIDSGIDFFVGYGMTEIGFLSLSSSDLEDIDSEGSIYPMYDYKILNEQGKLMDCGEGELVVNTRGIYSYIFDGGEPKSLDLIEGKYFETGDIFILEDGKLYFKGRKKNIIVSSNGENIFAYEIEARLDRSYFNNIPFCIGDYQGLVALYLYNYGGLFSEASVEAIIRHLVDVNKGLHINSKIKKSILINEKGVLTSKGGLAIYKLNENSDIRVVNVK
;
A
#
# COMPACT_ATOMS: atom_id res chain seq x y z
N MET A 1 4.75 -24.33 16.19
CA MET A 1 4.46 -23.13 15.37
C MET A 1 5.71 -22.83 14.57
N LYS A 2 5.56 -22.60 13.26
CA LYS A 2 6.69 -22.18 12.41
C LYS A 2 7.19 -20.80 12.82
N ARG A 3 8.48 -20.52 12.60
CA ARG A 3 9.15 -19.29 13.01
C ARG A 3 9.64 -18.51 11.80
N PHE A 4 9.85 -17.20 11.93
CA PHE A 4 10.29 -16.35 10.80
C PHE A 4 11.66 -16.71 10.22
N GLY A 5 12.47 -17.52 10.89
CA GLY A 5 13.64 -18.16 10.26
C GLY A 5 13.31 -19.01 9.04
N GLU A 6 12.10 -19.60 8.96
CA GLU A 6 11.66 -20.34 7.79
C GLU A 6 11.42 -19.44 6.55
N LEU A 7 11.01 -18.19 6.75
CA LEU A 7 10.92 -17.21 5.65
C LEU A 7 12.31 -16.93 5.06
N LEU A 8 13.31 -16.74 5.91
CA LEU A 8 14.69 -16.57 5.44
C LEU A 8 15.17 -17.80 4.67
N ASN A 9 14.92 -19.00 5.19
CA ASN A 9 15.30 -20.22 4.50
C ASN A 9 14.56 -20.39 3.16
N TYR A 10 13.25 -20.10 3.11
CA TYR A 10 12.48 -20.13 1.87
C TYR A 10 13.02 -19.16 0.82
N LEU A 11 13.43 -17.97 1.23
CA LEU A 11 13.96 -16.94 0.32
C LEU A 11 15.36 -17.29 -0.18
N TYR A 12 16.18 -17.97 0.63
CA TYR A 12 17.61 -18.14 0.37
C TYR A 12 18.02 -19.53 -0.15
N THR A 13 17.07 -20.41 -0.38
CA THR A 13 17.37 -21.73 -0.96
C THR A 13 17.34 -21.64 -2.48
N ASN A 14 18.53 -21.67 -3.10
CA ASN A 14 18.74 -21.73 -4.55
C ASN A 14 18.14 -20.57 -5.36
N ARG A 15 18.34 -19.31 -4.93
CA ARG A 15 17.90 -18.12 -5.67
C ARG A 15 19.07 -17.20 -5.98
N GLU A 16 19.07 -16.63 -7.19
CA GLU A 16 20.14 -15.76 -7.71
C GLU A 16 19.87 -14.27 -7.53
N GLY A 17 18.64 -13.86 -7.19
CA GLY A 17 18.26 -12.46 -7.00
C GLY A 17 18.97 -11.79 -5.83
N LYS A 18 19.02 -10.46 -5.87
CA LYS A 18 19.64 -9.62 -4.84
C LYS A 18 18.64 -8.63 -4.27
N PHE A 19 18.92 -8.18 -3.04
CA PHE A 19 18.31 -7.00 -2.46
C PHE A 19 19.28 -5.83 -2.60
N ILE A 20 18.81 -4.73 -3.18
CA ILE A 20 19.59 -3.54 -3.49
C ILE A 20 19.05 -2.39 -2.65
N PHE A 21 19.90 -1.82 -1.81
CA PHE A 21 19.55 -0.73 -0.91
C PHE A 21 20.43 0.50 -1.17
N TYR A 22 19.93 1.64 -0.74
CA TYR A 22 20.67 2.88 -0.66
C TYR A 22 20.73 3.36 0.79
N ASP A 23 21.94 3.70 1.29
CA ASP A 23 22.10 4.30 2.61
C ASP A 23 21.73 5.80 2.60
N ARG A 24 21.93 6.46 3.75
CA ARG A 24 21.66 7.89 3.92
C ARG A 24 22.51 8.78 3.04
N ASP A 25 23.73 8.35 2.73
CA ASP A 25 24.68 9.06 1.90
C ASP A 25 24.53 8.73 0.41
N ASN A 26 23.50 7.97 0.05
CA ASN A 26 23.19 7.51 -1.30
C ASN A 26 24.21 6.51 -1.88
N ASN A 27 24.97 5.81 -1.01
CA ASN A 27 25.78 4.70 -1.45
C ASN A 27 24.87 3.49 -1.72
N ARG A 28 25.16 2.79 -2.82
CA ARG A 28 24.40 1.62 -3.28
C ARG A 28 25.03 0.33 -2.75
N PHE A 29 24.22 -0.50 -2.16
CA PHE A 29 24.62 -1.82 -1.64
C PHE A 29 23.77 -2.92 -2.28
N GLU A 30 24.42 -3.99 -2.70
CA GLU A 30 23.79 -5.20 -3.21
C GLU A 30 24.07 -6.34 -2.23
N TYR A 31 23.01 -6.97 -1.77
CA TYR A 31 23.09 -8.06 -0.81
C TYR A 31 22.47 -9.32 -1.41
N ASP A 32 23.28 -10.36 -1.52
CA ASP A 32 22.78 -11.72 -1.74
C ASP A 32 22.29 -12.35 -0.43
N SER A 33 21.90 -13.61 -0.51
CA SER A 33 21.39 -14.34 0.64
C SER A 33 22.42 -14.51 1.78
N VAL A 34 23.70 -14.62 1.44
CA VAL A 34 24.79 -14.77 2.42
C VAL A 34 25.03 -13.45 3.14
N ASP A 35 25.08 -12.36 2.38
CA ASP A 35 25.27 -11.01 2.92
C ASP A 35 24.13 -10.64 3.88
N ILE A 36 22.87 -10.95 3.51
CA ILE A 36 21.71 -10.67 4.35
C ILE A 36 21.79 -11.43 5.68
N LYS A 37 22.13 -12.73 5.65
CA LYS A 37 22.31 -13.53 6.88
C LYS A 37 23.40 -12.95 7.77
N LYS A 38 24.52 -12.55 7.18
CA LYS A 38 25.65 -11.91 7.89
C LYS A 38 25.21 -10.61 8.55
N HIS A 39 24.54 -9.73 7.82
CA HIS A 39 24.05 -8.45 8.36
C HIS A 39 23.04 -8.62 9.49
N ILE A 40 22.14 -9.60 9.38
CA ILE A 40 21.19 -9.92 10.48
C ILE A 40 21.95 -10.32 11.76
N LEU A 41 23.02 -11.13 11.66
CA LEU A 41 23.84 -11.51 12.79
C LEU A 41 24.55 -10.30 13.42
N ILE A 42 25.18 -9.47 12.59
CA ILE A 42 25.87 -8.25 13.03
C ILE A 42 24.92 -7.34 13.81
N VAL A 43 23.76 -7.03 13.22
CA VAL A 43 22.76 -6.15 13.82
C VAL A 43 22.18 -6.75 15.08
N SER A 44 21.94 -8.06 15.13
CA SER A 44 21.45 -8.72 16.34
C SER A 44 22.44 -8.70 17.50
N ASP A 45 23.75 -8.81 17.23
CA ASP A 45 24.78 -8.70 18.25
C ASP A 45 24.95 -7.23 18.73
N HIS A 46 24.79 -6.27 17.83
CA HIS A 46 24.74 -4.87 18.21
C HIS A 46 23.53 -4.59 19.12
N LEU A 47 22.36 -5.13 18.79
CA LEU A 47 21.18 -5.04 19.66
C LEU A 47 21.40 -5.66 21.04
N LYS A 48 22.09 -6.80 21.14
CA LYS A 48 22.49 -7.38 22.45
C LYS A 48 23.34 -6.41 23.26
N SER A 49 24.31 -5.74 22.63
CA SER A 49 25.14 -4.72 23.31
C SER A 49 24.33 -3.52 23.82
N LYS A 50 23.17 -3.26 23.22
CA LYS A 50 22.19 -2.24 23.64
C LYS A 50 21.15 -2.77 24.65
N GLY A 51 21.33 -3.97 25.18
CA GLY A 51 20.46 -4.58 26.20
C GLY A 51 19.22 -5.29 25.65
N PHE A 52 19.24 -5.70 24.39
CA PHE A 52 18.26 -6.62 23.82
C PHE A 52 18.76 -8.05 24.02
N GLU A 53 18.28 -8.71 25.05
CA GLU A 53 18.58 -10.11 25.32
C GLU A 53 17.71 -11.03 24.47
N LEU A 54 18.08 -12.32 24.41
CA LEU A 54 17.20 -13.35 23.84
C LEU A 54 15.88 -13.42 24.62
N LYS A 55 14.78 -13.17 23.96
CA LYS A 55 13.43 -13.17 24.56
C LYS A 55 12.49 -13.98 23.67
N LYS A 56 11.66 -14.80 24.28
CA LYS A 56 10.69 -15.59 23.54
C LYS A 56 9.36 -14.84 23.44
N ASP A 57 8.95 -14.57 22.19
CA ASP A 57 7.63 -14.05 21.83
C ASP A 57 7.23 -12.71 22.49
N GLN A 58 8.21 -11.95 22.99
CA GLN A 58 7.96 -10.59 23.45
C GLN A 58 7.79 -9.62 22.29
N TRP A 59 6.86 -8.68 22.40
CA TRP A 59 6.59 -7.71 21.34
C TRP A 59 7.50 -6.48 21.44
N ILE A 60 8.05 -6.09 20.29
CA ILE A 60 8.80 -4.84 20.09
C ILE A 60 8.11 -4.02 19.02
N ARG A 61 7.96 -2.73 19.28
CA ARG A 61 7.53 -1.74 18.30
C ARG A 61 8.76 -1.17 17.59
N LEU A 62 8.90 -1.46 16.28
CA LEU A 62 9.98 -0.97 15.44
C LEU A 62 9.50 0.24 14.63
N ILE A 63 10.08 1.41 14.91
CA ILE A 63 9.88 2.62 14.10
C ILE A 63 10.63 2.45 12.78
N SER A 64 9.90 2.33 11.69
CA SER A 64 10.43 2.02 10.36
C SER A 64 10.69 3.31 9.56
N LYS A 65 11.91 3.84 9.60
CA LYS A 65 12.28 5.11 8.96
C LYS A 65 12.64 4.97 7.49
N ASP A 66 13.34 3.92 7.15
CA ASP A 66 13.67 3.56 5.77
C ASP A 66 13.62 2.04 5.59
N ASN A 67 13.54 1.59 4.34
CA ASN A 67 13.36 0.18 4.06
C ASN A 67 14.60 -0.66 4.39
N CYS A 68 15.81 -0.14 4.20
CA CYS A 68 17.05 -0.86 4.49
C CYS A 68 17.18 -1.15 5.99
N SER A 69 17.19 -0.10 6.80
CA SER A 69 17.34 -0.23 8.25
C SER A 69 16.20 -1.04 8.87
N SER A 70 14.98 -0.84 8.37
CA SER A 70 13.79 -1.57 8.84
C SER A 70 13.85 -3.05 8.53
N PHE A 71 14.34 -3.43 7.35
CA PHE A 71 14.51 -4.83 6.95
C PHE A 71 15.48 -5.56 7.90
N PHE A 72 16.68 -5.04 8.07
CA PHE A 72 17.70 -5.68 8.89
C PHE A 72 17.34 -5.66 10.38
N MET A 73 16.80 -4.55 10.89
CA MET A 73 16.36 -4.45 12.28
C MET A 73 15.22 -5.41 12.62
N MET A 74 14.24 -5.53 11.71
CA MET A 74 13.12 -6.48 11.88
C MET A 74 13.65 -7.92 12.00
N PHE A 75 14.48 -8.37 11.04
CA PHE A 75 15.01 -9.74 11.09
C PHE A 75 15.98 -9.96 12.24
N ALA A 76 16.76 -8.96 12.64
CA ALA A 76 17.64 -9.04 13.81
C ALA A 76 16.81 -9.22 15.10
N LEU A 77 15.75 -8.43 15.30
CA LEU A 77 14.85 -8.59 16.44
C LEU A 77 14.15 -9.95 16.45
N LEU A 78 13.63 -10.38 15.27
CA LEU A 78 13.05 -11.71 15.11
C LEU A 78 14.05 -12.80 15.47
N SER A 79 15.33 -12.68 15.05
CA SER A 79 16.39 -13.66 15.36
C SER A 79 16.75 -13.73 16.85
N LEU A 80 16.40 -12.70 17.62
CA LEU A 80 16.50 -12.66 19.08
C LEU A 80 15.23 -13.19 19.78
N GLY A 81 14.25 -13.69 19.01
CA GLY A 81 13.02 -14.28 19.53
C GLY A 81 11.86 -13.29 19.74
N TYR A 82 12.06 -12.00 19.43
CA TYR A 82 10.99 -11.00 19.54
C TYR A 82 9.97 -11.12 18.44
N ASN A 83 8.72 -10.78 18.73
CA ASN A 83 7.70 -10.45 17.74
C ASN A 83 7.80 -8.95 17.42
N VAL A 84 7.54 -8.56 16.16
CA VAL A 84 7.80 -7.19 15.69
C VAL A 84 6.54 -6.52 15.18
N LEU A 85 6.20 -5.34 15.72
CA LEU A 85 5.20 -4.43 15.18
C LEU A 85 5.90 -3.32 14.39
N LEU A 86 5.72 -3.28 13.08
CA LEU A 86 6.28 -2.24 12.21
C LEU A 86 5.41 -0.98 12.27
N ALA A 87 5.99 0.13 12.68
CA ALA A 87 5.28 1.39 12.89
C ALA A 87 5.79 2.50 11.96
N ASN A 88 4.84 3.35 11.52
CA ASN A 88 5.16 4.57 10.79
C ASN A 88 5.96 5.54 11.71
N PRO A 89 7.03 6.20 11.21
CA PRO A 89 7.81 7.17 11.97
C PRO A 89 7.00 8.33 12.57
N ASN A 90 5.92 8.70 11.90
CA ASN A 90 5.05 9.81 12.32
C ASN A 90 3.89 9.37 13.24
N ASP A 91 3.87 8.09 13.63
CA ASP A 91 2.83 7.56 14.49
C ASP A 91 3.34 7.45 15.93
N ASP A 92 2.76 8.24 16.82
CA ASP A 92 3.05 8.25 18.26
C ASP A 92 2.10 7.37 19.09
N SER A 93 1.15 6.71 18.43
CA SER A 93 0.25 5.79 19.12
C SER A 93 1.01 4.63 19.75
N ASP A 94 0.57 4.17 20.90
CA ASP A 94 1.13 3.00 21.62
C ASP A 94 2.61 3.09 22.01
N ARG A 95 3.24 4.28 22.05
CA ARG A 95 4.64 4.42 22.49
C ARG A 95 4.87 3.85 23.90
N ASP A 96 3.93 4.05 24.79
CA ASP A 96 4.04 3.61 26.20
C ASP A 96 3.62 2.14 26.39
N SER A 97 2.97 1.54 25.38
CA SER A 97 2.47 0.16 25.46
C SER A 97 3.49 -0.90 25.09
N PHE A 98 4.57 -0.52 24.38
CA PHE A 98 5.59 -1.43 23.88
C PHE A 98 7.00 -0.88 24.10
N ARG A 99 7.96 -1.76 24.35
CA ARG A 99 9.36 -1.38 24.17
C ARG A 99 9.57 -1.00 22.72
N THR A 100 9.95 0.26 22.49
CA THR A 100 10.12 0.82 21.16
C THR A 100 11.59 0.93 20.79
N VAL A 101 11.93 0.62 19.55
CA VAL A 101 13.27 0.81 18.97
C VAL A 101 13.13 1.49 17.62
N ASP A 102 14.08 2.37 17.31
CA ASP A 102 14.19 3.04 16.03
C ASP A 102 15.03 2.22 15.06
N SER A 103 14.61 2.11 13.80
CA SER A 103 15.37 1.40 12.77
C SER A 103 16.75 2.02 12.52
N ASP A 104 16.96 3.30 12.86
CA ASP A 104 18.26 3.98 12.77
C ASP A 104 19.38 3.33 13.58
N VAL A 105 19.05 2.54 14.59
CA VAL A 105 20.02 1.74 15.35
C VAL A 105 20.83 0.80 14.45
N TYR A 106 20.29 0.42 13.29
CA TYR A 106 21.02 -0.34 12.26
C TYR A 106 22.33 0.35 11.86
N TYR A 107 22.30 1.67 11.64
CA TYR A 107 23.47 2.44 11.19
C TYR A 107 24.56 2.62 12.27
N GLU A 108 24.29 2.25 13.51
CA GLU A 108 25.28 2.24 14.60
C GLU A 108 26.09 0.93 14.65
N ALA A 109 25.65 -0.11 13.91
CA ALA A 109 26.33 -1.40 13.91
C ALA A 109 27.59 -1.38 13.04
N SER A 110 28.72 -1.85 13.59
CA SER A 110 29.95 -2.04 12.80
C SER A 110 29.81 -3.29 11.94
N LEU A 111 29.98 -3.14 10.63
CA LEU A 111 29.75 -4.20 9.65
C LEU A 111 31.03 -5.03 9.35
N ASP A 112 32.15 -4.78 10.03
CA ASP A 112 33.46 -5.37 9.72
C ASP A 112 33.74 -6.73 10.40
N LYS A 113 32.74 -7.31 11.06
CA LYS A 113 32.89 -8.55 11.83
C LYS A 113 32.56 -9.78 11.01
N GLU A 114 33.40 -10.83 11.12
CA GLU A 114 33.11 -12.15 10.55
C GLU A 114 32.21 -12.98 11.47
N TYR A 115 31.29 -13.76 10.89
CA TYR A 115 30.32 -14.58 11.61
C TYR A 115 30.18 -15.96 10.99
N ASP A 116 29.97 -16.98 11.83
CA ASP A 116 29.48 -18.29 11.41
C ASP A 116 27.97 -18.21 11.15
N LEU A 117 27.58 -18.37 9.90
CA LEU A 117 26.18 -18.31 9.48
C LEU A 117 25.32 -19.43 10.09
N GLY A 118 25.94 -20.57 10.47
CA GLY A 118 25.27 -21.63 11.21
C GLY A 118 24.70 -21.18 12.57
N ASP A 119 25.20 -20.09 13.13
CA ASP A 119 24.65 -19.53 14.37
C ASP A 119 23.27 -18.90 14.16
N LEU A 120 22.96 -18.36 12.98
CA LEU A 120 21.64 -17.85 12.67
C LEU A 120 20.60 -18.97 12.57
N GLU A 121 20.98 -20.09 11.98
CA GLU A 121 20.10 -21.25 11.78
C GLU A 121 19.70 -21.95 13.09
N LYS A 122 20.52 -21.83 14.13
CA LYS A 122 20.26 -22.37 15.47
C LYS A 122 19.32 -21.49 16.31
N ARG A 123 19.01 -20.26 15.87
CA ARG A 123 18.21 -19.31 16.67
C ARG A 123 16.72 -19.61 16.61
N GLU A 124 16.04 -19.40 17.75
CA GLU A 124 14.59 -19.40 17.81
C GLU A 124 14.04 -18.01 17.44
N PHE A 125 13.65 -17.84 16.18
CA PHE A 125 13.05 -16.61 15.70
C PHE A 125 11.68 -16.34 16.35
N GLY A 126 11.28 -15.06 16.42
CA GLY A 126 9.92 -14.66 16.75
C GLY A 126 8.88 -15.23 15.80
N SER A 127 7.64 -15.30 16.24
CA SER A 127 6.53 -15.96 15.56
C SER A 127 5.67 -15.02 14.72
N TRP A 128 5.70 -13.70 15.00
CA TRP A 128 4.75 -12.74 14.47
C TRP A 128 5.42 -11.46 13.97
N VAL A 129 4.89 -10.96 12.85
CA VAL A 129 5.13 -9.59 12.36
C VAL A 129 3.78 -8.88 12.24
N GLY A 130 3.71 -7.62 12.65
CA GLY A 130 2.47 -6.86 12.68
C GLY A 130 2.57 -5.51 12.00
N PHE A 131 1.41 -5.00 11.61
CA PHE A 131 1.22 -3.75 10.89
C PHE A 131 0.06 -2.97 11.49
N TYR A 132 0.17 -1.64 11.47
CA TYR A 132 -0.94 -0.78 11.85
C TYR A 132 -1.84 -0.54 10.63
N SER A 133 -3.16 -0.69 10.82
CA SER A 133 -4.10 -0.29 9.78
C SER A 133 -4.15 1.23 9.67
N SER A 134 -4.46 1.74 8.49
CA SER A 134 -4.67 3.18 8.26
C SER A 134 -5.96 3.72 8.91
N GLY A 135 -6.47 3.08 9.96
CA GLY A 135 -7.76 3.29 10.62
C GLY A 135 -8.37 4.68 10.44
N THR A 136 -9.57 4.71 9.85
CA THR A 136 -10.34 5.95 9.64
C THR A 136 -11.18 6.32 10.85
N THR A 137 -11.15 5.49 11.91
CA THR A 137 -11.95 5.64 13.14
C THR A 137 -11.17 6.24 14.31
N GLY A 138 -9.96 6.78 14.07
CA GLY A 138 -9.14 7.40 15.12
C GLY A 138 -8.27 6.41 15.92
N TYR A 139 -8.70 5.16 16.06
CA TYR A 139 -7.90 4.10 16.66
C TYR A 139 -7.33 3.19 15.58
N GLN A 140 -6.01 3.11 15.49
CA GLN A 140 -5.34 2.20 14.56
C GLN A 140 -5.44 0.77 15.11
N LYS A 141 -6.08 -0.13 14.34
CA LYS A 141 -6.04 -1.54 14.66
C LYS A 141 -4.66 -2.11 14.29
N LYS A 142 -4.20 -3.06 15.08
CA LYS A 142 -2.96 -3.79 14.82
C LYS A 142 -3.32 -5.15 14.23
N PHE A 143 -2.79 -5.47 13.06
CA PHE A 143 -2.96 -6.75 12.40
C PHE A 143 -1.64 -7.48 12.36
N VAL A 144 -1.60 -8.71 12.86
CA VAL A 144 -0.38 -9.49 12.96
C VAL A 144 -0.47 -10.77 12.13
N TYR A 145 0.63 -11.13 11.52
CA TYR A 145 0.77 -12.29 10.67
C TYR A 145 1.80 -13.24 11.25
N ASN A 146 1.46 -14.53 11.32
CA ASN A 146 2.45 -15.55 11.56
C ASN A 146 3.19 -15.91 10.25
N VAL A 147 4.35 -16.56 10.37
CA VAL A 147 5.17 -16.90 9.21
C VAL A 147 4.48 -17.86 8.24
N GLU A 148 3.63 -18.75 8.73
CA GLU A 148 2.91 -19.69 7.87
C GLU A 148 1.96 -18.96 6.93
N THR A 149 1.20 -17.98 7.45
CA THR A 149 0.33 -17.14 6.64
C THR A 149 1.15 -16.33 5.61
N VAL A 150 2.27 -15.74 6.03
CA VAL A 150 3.16 -15.00 5.13
C VAL A 150 3.67 -15.88 3.98
N LEU A 151 4.18 -17.08 4.29
CA LEU A 151 4.67 -18.03 3.27
C LEU A 151 3.57 -18.47 2.30
N ARG A 152 2.35 -18.71 2.82
CA ARG A 152 1.19 -19.06 1.98
C ARG A 152 0.78 -17.90 1.07
N LEU A 153 0.76 -16.66 1.57
CA LEU A 153 0.50 -15.46 0.76
C LEU A 153 1.54 -15.31 -0.36
N ILE A 154 2.82 -15.43 -0.04
CA ILE A 154 3.91 -15.36 -1.04
C ILE A 154 3.73 -16.45 -2.10
N SER A 155 3.51 -17.69 -1.69
CA SER A 155 3.33 -18.82 -2.61
C SER A 155 2.11 -18.64 -3.51
N ASN A 156 0.98 -18.21 -2.95
CA ASN A 156 -0.27 -18.01 -3.69
C ASN A 156 -0.11 -16.89 -4.73
N VAL A 157 0.38 -15.73 -4.30
CA VAL A 157 0.57 -14.58 -5.23
C VAL A 157 1.61 -14.91 -6.29
N ARG A 158 2.68 -15.64 -5.94
CA ARG A 158 3.64 -16.14 -6.91
C ARG A 158 2.97 -16.99 -8.00
N SER A 159 2.13 -17.96 -7.61
CA SER A 159 1.41 -18.81 -8.58
C SER A 159 0.54 -17.97 -9.53
N ILE A 160 -0.12 -16.95 -9.01
CA ILE A 160 -0.96 -16.07 -9.81
C ILE A 160 -0.14 -15.26 -10.83
N ILE A 161 0.99 -14.72 -10.39
CA ILE A 161 1.89 -13.97 -11.30
C ILE A 161 2.41 -14.91 -12.39
N MET A 162 2.71 -16.19 -12.08
CA MET A 162 3.15 -17.17 -13.07
C MET A 162 2.07 -17.52 -14.09
N ASP A 163 0.80 -17.38 -13.74
CA ASP A 163 -0.35 -17.61 -14.65
C ASP A 163 -0.82 -16.32 -15.35
N ASN A 164 -0.10 -15.20 -15.16
CA ASN A 164 -0.45 -13.88 -15.68
C ASN A 164 0.61 -13.38 -16.67
N ASN A 165 0.25 -12.39 -17.49
CA ASN A 165 1.14 -11.74 -18.46
C ASN A 165 2.42 -11.14 -17.84
N ILE A 166 2.38 -10.78 -16.55
CA ILE A 166 3.56 -10.34 -15.79
C ILE A 166 4.70 -11.37 -15.89
N TYR A 167 4.37 -12.68 -15.78
CA TYR A 167 5.39 -13.72 -15.84
C TYR A 167 6.03 -13.83 -17.23
N GLY A 168 5.24 -13.65 -18.30
CA GLY A 168 5.77 -13.59 -19.67
C GLY A 168 6.83 -12.49 -19.83
N ILE A 169 6.57 -11.29 -19.30
CA ILE A 169 7.53 -10.18 -19.31
C ILE A 169 8.79 -10.53 -18.50
N LEU A 170 8.62 -11.20 -17.36
CA LEU A 170 9.78 -11.65 -16.56
C LEU A 170 10.61 -12.72 -17.28
N GLU A 171 9.99 -13.65 -18.00
CA GLU A 171 10.69 -14.70 -18.74
C GLU A 171 11.49 -14.16 -19.94
N GLU A 172 11.02 -13.11 -20.60
CA GLU A 172 11.75 -12.43 -21.66
C GLU A 172 13.05 -11.78 -21.17
N ASN A 173 13.10 -11.39 -19.88
CA ASN A 173 14.26 -10.82 -19.21
C ASN A 173 15.01 -11.91 -18.43
N LYS A 174 15.96 -12.58 -19.07
CA LYS A 174 16.53 -13.87 -18.61
C LYS A 174 17.31 -13.81 -17.29
N MET A 175 18.00 -12.71 -17.01
CA MET A 175 18.86 -12.61 -15.82
C MET A 175 18.13 -11.85 -14.70
N PRO A 176 18.37 -12.17 -13.40
CA PRO A 176 17.82 -11.40 -12.27
C PRO A 176 18.12 -9.90 -12.36
N SER A 177 19.32 -9.56 -12.84
CA SER A 177 19.72 -8.15 -13.08
C SER A 177 18.91 -7.44 -14.17
N ASP A 178 18.22 -8.18 -15.04
CA ASP A 178 17.31 -7.64 -16.05
C ASP A 178 15.87 -7.54 -15.52
N ARG A 179 15.57 -8.26 -14.43
CA ARG A 179 14.27 -8.32 -13.75
C ARG A 179 14.26 -7.45 -12.48
N ARG A 180 14.81 -6.23 -12.55
CA ARG A 180 14.83 -5.34 -11.38
C ARG A 180 13.47 -4.76 -11.09
N ILE A 181 13.00 -4.96 -9.87
CA ILE A 181 11.72 -4.45 -9.37
C ILE A 181 11.97 -3.39 -8.32
N LEU A 182 11.43 -2.20 -8.52
CA LEU A 182 11.52 -1.11 -7.55
C LEU A 182 10.38 -1.22 -6.53
N SER A 183 10.74 -1.40 -5.27
CA SER A 183 9.82 -1.33 -4.14
C SER A 183 9.76 0.11 -3.63
N THR A 184 8.62 0.78 -3.86
CA THR A 184 8.40 2.16 -3.42
C THR A 184 7.55 2.25 -2.17
N LEU A 185 7.07 1.14 -1.64
CA LEU A 185 6.19 1.12 -0.47
C LEU A 185 7.01 0.93 0.82
N PRO A 186 6.67 1.66 1.90
CA PRO A 186 7.32 1.46 3.19
C PRO A 186 7.05 0.07 3.77
N MET A 187 8.04 -0.53 4.41
CA MET A 187 7.92 -1.85 5.04
C MET A 187 6.90 -1.92 6.19
N TYR A 188 6.52 -0.80 6.78
CA TYR A 188 5.44 -0.76 7.78
C TYR A 188 4.01 -0.87 7.19
N HIS A 189 3.89 -1.03 5.87
CA HIS A 189 2.65 -1.43 5.20
C HIS A 189 2.77 -2.86 4.70
N ILE A 190 1.69 -3.64 4.80
CA ILE A 190 1.68 -5.06 4.41
C ILE A 190 2.15 -5.30 2.96
N LEU A 191 1.78 -4.43 2.02
CA LEU A 191 2.25 -4.54 0.63
C LEU A 191 3.74 -4.24 0.51
N GLY A 192 4.24 -3.21 1.20
CA GLY A 192 5.68 -2.89 1.24
C GLY A 192 6.52 -3.99 1.85
N PHE A 193 5.92 -4.78 2.76
CA PHE A 193 6.54 -5.97 3.31
C PHE A 193 6.45 -7.17 2.35
N LEU A 194 5.28 -7.51 1.80
CA LEU A 194 5.08 -8.74 1.02
C LEU A 194 5.68 -8.68 -0.38
N VAL A 195 5.52 -7.57 -1.09
CA VAL A 195 5.90 -7.45 -2.51
C VAL A 195 7.38 -7.76 -2.75
N PRO A 196 8.35 -7.25 -1.97
CA PRO A 196 9.75 -7.62 -2.13
C PRO A 196 9.98 -9.13 -2.08
N PHE A 197 9.34 -9.83 -1.14
CA PHE A 197 9.51 -11.27 -1.01
C PHE A 197 8.82 -12.07 -2.12
N ILE A 198 7.66 -11.62 -2.59
CA ILE A 198 6.97 -12.23 -3.73
C ILE A 198 7.84 -12.14 -4.98
N MET A 199 8.32 -10.96 -5.33
CA MET A 199 9.10 -10.73 -6.53
C MET A 199 10.49 -11.38 -6.46
N TYR A 200 11.12 -11.36 -5.28
CA TYR A 200 12.35 -12.11 -5.05
C TYR A 200 12.14 -13.61 -5.25
N SER A 201 10.98 -14.14 -4.87
CA SER A 201 10.61 -15.53 -5.10
C SER A 201 10.46 -15.90 -6.59
N LEU A 202 10.36 -14.92 -7.47
CA LEU A 202 10.33 -15.01 -8.93
C LEU A 202 11.70 -14.68 -9.56
N GLU A 203 12.76 -14.71 -8.74
CA GLU A 203 14.16 -14.47 -9.16
C GLU A 203 14.39 -13.06 -9.71
N CYS A 204 13.70 -12.06 -9.13
CA CYS A 204 13.92 -10.66 -9.42
C CYS A 204 14.94 -10.06 -8.45
N ASP A 205 15.76 -9.13 -8.94
CA ASP A 205 16.48 -8.20 -8.06
C ASP A 205 15.49 -7.18 -7.49
N ILE A 206 15.55 -6.92 -6.19
CA ILE A 206 14.65 -5.97 -5.51
C ILE A 206 15.43 -4.71 -5.15
N VAL A 207 15.07 -3.60 -5.77
CA VAL A 207 15.62 -2.29 -5.46
C VAL A 207 14.68 -1.56 -4.50
N PHE A 208 15.17 -1.18 -3.34
CA PHE A 208 14.39 -0.39 -2.38
C PHE A 208 14.59 1.10 -2.63
N CYS A 209 13.51 1.79 -2.96
CA CYS A 209 13.55 3.23 -3.16
C CYS A 209 13.93 3.94 -1.85
N LYS A 210 14.87 4.87 -1.93
CA LYS A 210 15.32 5.63 -0.76
C LYS A 210 14.25 6.57 -0.23
N TYR A 211 13.59 7.29 -1.15
CA TYR A 211 12.54 8.25 -0.84
C TYR A 211 11.31 8.00 -1.70
N LEU A 212 10.13 8.19 -1.12
CA LEU A 212 8.85 7.82 -1.73
C LEU A 212 8.17 8.98 -2.48
N TYR A 213 8.92 9.98 -2.91
CA TYR A 213 8.39 11.08 -3.74
C TYR A 213 8.76 10.89 -5.23
N PRO A 214 7.97 11.43 -6.15
CA PRO A 214 8.03 11.13 -7.59
C PRO A 214 9.43 11.27 -8.22
N ASN A 215 10.17 12.35 -7.91
CA ASN A 215 11.52 12.55 -8.48
C ASN A 215 12.49 11.42 -8.09
N SER A 216 12.47 10.98 -6.82
CA SER A 216 13.34 9.90 -6.37
C SER A 216 12.99 8.57 -7.03
N ILE A 217 11.70 8.34 -7.28
CA ILE A 217 11.21 7.14 -7.99
C ILE A 217 11.67 7.17 -9.45
N ILE A 218 11.51 8.31 -10.15
CA ILE A 218 11.97 8.51 -11.53
C ILE A 218 13.48 8.30 -11.63
N ASP A 219 14.26 8.90 -10.71
CA ASP A 219 15.71 8.77 -10.67
C ASP A 219 16.14 7.30 -10.47
N SER A 220 15.47 6.58 -9.57
CA SER A 220 15.74 5.15 -9.33
C SER A 220 15.39 4.30 -10.55
N ILE A 221 14.24 4.55 -11.22
CA ILE A 221 13.85 3.84 -12.44
C ILE A 221 14.95 3.93 -13.49
N ASN A 222 15.42 5.14 -13.75
CA ASN A 222 16.42 5.38 -14.79
C ASN A 222 17.82 4.90 -14.39
N LYS A 223 18.23 5.11 -13.13
CA LYS A 223 19.58 4.77 -12.64
C LYS A 223 19.79 3.26 -12.54
N ASP A 224 18.77 2.52 -12.05
CA ASP A 224 18.88 1.10 -11.79
C ASP A 224 18.33 0.22 -12.91
N ASN A 225 17.92 0.79 -14.05
CA ASN A 225 17.32 0.05 -15.17
C ASN A 225 16.15 -0.82 -14.72
N ILE A 226 15.17 -0.22 -14.06
CA ILE A 226 14.03 -0.91 -13.46
C ILE A 226 13.10 -1.44 -14.54
N LEU A 227 12.73 -2.71 -14.42
CA LEU A 227 11.75 -3.38 -15.28
C LEU A 227 10.31 -3.15 -14.78
N GLY A 228 10.10 -3.20 -13.47
CA GLY A 228 8.79 -3.07 -12.87
C GLY A 228 8.78 -2.28 -11.57
N VAL A 229 7.69 -1.58 -11.28
CA VAL A 229 7.53 -0.75 -10.08
C VAL A 229 6.20 -1.03 -9.41
N PHE A 230 6.23 -1.19 -8.07
CA PHE A 230 5.04 -1.28 -7.23
C PHE A 230 4.85 0.04 -6.46
N GLY A 231 3.66 0.63 -6.56
CA GLY A 231 3.40 1.89 -5.88
C GLY A 231 1.92 2.18 -5.66
N VAL A 232 1.62 3.35 -5.11
CA VAL A 232 0.24 3.81 -4.91
C VAL A 232 -0.23 4.65 -6.10
N PRO A 233 -1.53 4.65 -6.42
CA PRO A 233 -2.09 5.34 -7.58
C PRO A 233 -1.73 6.82 -7.67
N LEU A 234 -1.69 7.52 -6.54
CA LEU A 234 -1.32 8.94 -6.48
C LEU A 234 0.08 9.21 -7.06
N VAL A 235 1.04 8.32 -6.81
CA VAL A 235 2.42 8.48 -7.35
C VAL A 235 2.41 8.41 -8.86
N TRP A 236 1.65 7.49 -9.44
CA TRP A 236 1.54 7.33 -10.90
C TRP A 236 0.89 8.53 -11.56
N GLU A 237 -0.16 9.07 -10.93
CA GLU A 237 -0.81 10.30 -11.39
C GLU A 237 0.14 11.51 -11.34
N LEU A 238 0.91 11.65 -10.26
CA LEU A 238 1.89 12.72 -10.14
C LEU A 238 3.00 12.61 -11.20
N ILE A 239 3.54 11.43 -11.44
CA ILE A 239 4.54 11.18 -12.48
C ILE A 239 3.97 11.48 -13.87
N MET A 240 2.75 11.05 -14.17
CA MET A 240 2.05 11.37 -15.42
C MET A 240 1.93 12.88 -15.64
N ASN A 241 1.44 13.60 -14.63
CA ASN A 241 1.28 15.06 -14.71
C ASN A 241 2.64 15.77 -14.88
N MET A 242 3.69 15.30 -14.20
CA MET A 242 5.05 15.81 -14.36
C MET A 242 5.58 15.57 -15.77
N ALA A 243 5.38 14.37 -16.33
CA ALA A 243 5.82 14.01 -17.68
C ALA A 243 5.15 14.89 -18.72
N GLN A 244 3.81 15.03 -18.67
CA GLN A 244 3.04 15.87 -19.58
C GLN A 244 3.46 17.34 -19.51
N LYS A 245 3.78 17.85 -18.33
CA LYS A 245 4.25 19.22 -18.14
C LYS A 245 5.68 19.44 -18.66
N ARG A 246 6.56 18.44 -18.49
CA ARG A 246 7.99 18.54 -18.87
C ARG A 246 8.19 18.34 -20.38
N PHE A 247 7.35 17.51 -21.02
CA PHE A 247 7.44 17.14 -22.43
C PHE A 247 6.10 17.37 -23.14
N PRO A 248 5.62 18.64 -23.21
CA PRO A 248 4.27 18.94 -23.73
C PRO A 248 4.07 18.60 -25.19
N ASP A 249 5.16 18.62 -25.99
CA ASP A 249 5.15 18.36 -27.42
C ASP A 249 5.51 16.90 -27.78
N SER A 250 5.80 16.06 -26.77
CA SER A 250 6.14 14.66 -27.02
C SER A 250 4.89 13.81 -27.27
N ALA A 251 4.98 12.92 -28.25
CA ALA A 251 3.96 11.91 -28.49
C ALA A 251 3.86 10.89 -27.34
N ASN A 252 4.94 10.71 -26.56
CA ASN A 252 5.00 9.80 -25.44
C ASN A 252 5.77 10.38 -24.23
N PRO A 253 5.17 11.33 -23.49
CA PRO A 253 5.83 12.00 -22.36
C PRO A 253 6.25 11.02 -21.25
N ILE A 254 5.51 9.93 -21.05
CA ILE A 254 5.82 8.92 -20.01
C ILE A 254 7.14 8.22 -20.35
N ARG A 255 7.33 7.80 -21.59
CA ARG A 255 8.60 7.17 -22.02
C ARG A 255 9.79 8.11 -21.94
N GLU A 256 9.60 9.38 -22.31
CA GLU A 256 10.64 10.42 -22.14
C GLU A 256 11.06 10.60 -20.68
N MET A 257 10.13 10.40 -19.75
CA MET A 257 10.37 10.55 -18.32
C MET A 257 10.98 9.30 -17.69
N LEU A 258 10.45 8.12 -18.01
CA LEU A 258 10.76 6.86 -17.33
C LEU A 258 11.74 5.96 -18.09
N GLY A 259 12.05 6.28 -19.36
CA GLY A 259 12.92 5.47 -20.22
C GLY A 259 12.22 4.21 -20.76
N ASP A 260 12.95 3.43 -21.56
CA ASP A 260 12.40 2.30 -22.31
C ASP A 260 12.43 0.96 -21.55
N LYS A 261 13.23 0.87 -20.47
CA LYS A 261 13.40 -0.39 -19.74
C LYS A 261 12.17 -0.76 -18.91
N ILE A 262 11.44 0.22 -18.40
CA ILE A 262 10.24 -0.03 -17.59
C ILE A 262 9.12 -0.63 -18.45
N GLN A 263 8.60 -1.78 -18.03
CA GLN A 263 7.52 -2.50 -18.72
C GLN A 263 6.31 -2.73 -17.83
N ILE A 264 6.49 -2.74 -16.50
CA ILE A 264 5.44 -3.09 -15.55
C ILE A 264 5.26 -1.97 -14.54
N VAL A 265 4.03 -1.51 -14.39
CA VAL A 265 3.57 -0.69 -13.26
C VAL A 265 2.46 -1.42 -12.55
N LEU A 266 2.57 -1.54 -11.23
CA LEU A 266 1.51 -2.08 -10.40
C LEU A 266 1.05 -1.04 -9.39
N GLY A 267 -0.24 -0.70 -9.47
CA GLY A 267 -0.95 0.15 -8.51
C GLY A 267 -1.67 -0.68 -7.45
N GLY A 268 -1.77 -0.15 -6.24
CA GLY A 268 -2.54 -0.82 -5.18
C GLY A 268 -2.78 0.06 -3.96
N GLY A 269 -3.69 -0.39 -3.09
CA GLY A 269 -4.02 0.29 -1.84
C GLY A 269 -5.05 1.41 -1.95
N SER A 270 -5.45 1.81 -3.16
CA SER A 270 -6.61 2.65 -3.49
C SER A 270 -6.95 2.49 -4.98
N LYS A 271 -8.15 2.92 -5.37
CA LYS A 271 -8.56 2.90 -6.79
C LYS A 271 -7.65 3.77 -7.64
N THR A 272 -7.24 3.26 -8.79
CA THR A 272 -6.48 4.01 -9.79
C THR A 272 -7.43 4.69 -10.78
N ASN A 273 -7.17 5.96 -11.11
CA ASN A 273 -7.94 6.67 -12.12
C ASN A 273 -7.73 6.01 -13.50
N ARG A 274 -8.84 5.81 -14.22
CA ARG A 274 -8.85 5.22 -15.57
C ARG A 274 -7.87 5.92 -16.52
N ARG A 275 -7.87 7.27 -16.57
CA ARG A 275 -6.97 8.07 -17.41
C ARG A 275 -5.49 7.77 -17.12
N VAL A 276 -5.14 7.54 -15.86
CA VAL A 276 -3.76 7.20 -15.48
C VAL A 276 -3.39 5.85 -16.10
N ARG A 277 -4.24 4.82 -15.92
CA ARG A 277 -4.00 3.50 -16.50
C ARG A 277 -3.86 3.57 -18.02
N GLU A 278 -4.82 4.21 -18.72
CA GLU A 278 -4.80 4.40 -20.18
C GLU A 278 -3.50 5.05 -20.64
N THR A 279 -3.07 6.15 -20.00
CA THR A 279 -1.84 6.87 -20.40
C THR A 279 -0.60 5.99 -20.30
N TYR A 280 -0.47 5.16 -19.28
CA TYR A 280 0.68 4.24 -19.16
C TYR A 280 0.61 3.11 -20.18
N ILE A 281 -0.57 2.51 -20.39
CA ILE A 281 -0.77 1.42 -21.36
C ILE A 281 -0.51 1.94 -22.79
N ASP A 282 -1.03 3.11 -23.15
CA ASP A 282 -0.78 3.77 -24.44
C ASP A 282 0.72 4.10 -24.63
N SER A 283 1.45 4.25 -23.52
CA SER A 283 2.90 4.41 -23.52
C SER A 283 3.67 3.09 -23.67
N GLY A 284 2.97 1.96 -23.83
CA GLY A 284 3.57 0.63 -23.91
C GLY A 284 4.08 0.08 -22.57
N ILE A 285 3.49 0.54 -21.46
CA ILE A 285 3.80 0.04 -20.10
C ILE A 285 2.55 -0.66 -19.57
N ASP A 286 2.69 -1.94 -19.25
CA ASP A 286 1.59 -2.70 -18.66
C ASP A 286 1.25 -2.19 -17.27
N PHE A 287 -0.02 -1.82 -17.07
CA PHE A 287 -0.50 -1.26 -15.80
C PHE A 287 -1.50 -2.20 -15.12
N PHE A 288 -1.05 -2.85 -14.07
CA PHE A 288 -1.87 -3.74 -13.25
C PHE A 288 -2.37 -3.03 -12.00
N VAL A 289 -3.55 -3.42 -11.51
CA VAL A 289 -4.08 -2.95 -10.22
C VAL A 289 -4.32 -4.15 -9.32
N GLY A 290 -3.75 -4.08 -8.12
CA GLY A 290 -3.94 -5.09 -7.08
C GLY A 290 -4.93 -4.63 -6.03
N TYR A 291 -5.95 -5.45 -5.75
CA TYR A 291 -6.85 -5.23 -4.62
C TYR A 291 -6.49 -6.16 -3.45
N GLY A 292 -6.50 -5.57 -2.27
CA GLY A 292 -6.24 -6.26 -1.03
C GLY A 292 -6.28 -5.32 0.16
N MET A 293 -6.12 -5.86 1.35
CA MET A 293 -6.19 -5.08 2.58
C MET A 293 -5.30 -5.69 3.68
N THR A 294 -5.02 -4.87 4.70
CA THR A 294 -4.13 -5.30 5.80
C THR A 294 -4.66 -6.53 6.53
N GLU A 295 -5.96 -6.74 6.55
CA GLU A 295 -6.66 -7.81 7.26
C GLU A 295 -6.43 -9.19 6.62
N ILE A 296 -6.44 -9.25 5.30
CA ILE A 296 -6.50 -10.52 4.56
C ILE A 296 -5.46 -10.62 3.42
N GLY A 297 -4.61 -9.62 3.27
CA GLY A 297 -3.55 -9.61 2.25
C GLY A 297 -4.06 -9.30 0.85
N PHE A 298 -3.54 -10.00 -0.15
CA PHE A 298 -3.75 -9.75 -1.57
C PHE A 298 -4.86 -10.65 -2.12
N LEU A 299 -5.89 -10.09 -2.75
CA LEU A 299 -7.10 -10.81 -3.18
C LEU A 299 -7.27 -10.91 -4.69
N SER A 300 -6.98 -9.85 -5.44
CA SER A 300 -7.13 -9.85 -6.89
C SER A 300 -6.08 -9.00 -7.58
N LEU A 301 -5.89 -9.27 -8.87
CA LEU A 301 -5.03 -8.51 -9.77
C LEU A 301 -5.78 -8.29 -11.06
N SER A 302 -5.85 -7.04 -11.53
CA SER A 302 -6.44 -6.71 -12.84
C SER A 302 -5.55 -7.16 -13.98
N SER A 303 -6.12 -7.25 -15.19
CA SER A 303 -5.30 -7.27 -16.40
C SER A 303 -4.75 -5.88 -16.74
N SER A 304 -3.83 -5.82 -17.69
CA SER A 304 -3.36 -4.60 -18.34
C SER A 304 -4.18 -4.30 -19.61
N ASP A 305 -5.32 -4.95 -19.80
CA ASP A 305 -6.15 -4.81 -20.98
C ASP A 305 -7.05 -3.57 -20.86
N LEU A 306 -7.14 -2.77 -21.93
CA LEU A 306 -8.01 -1.59 -22.00
C LEU A 306 -9.50 -1.95 -21.94
N GLU A 307 -9.90 -3.14 -22.40
CA GLU A 307 -11.29 -3.60 -22.31
C GLU A 307 -11.73 -3.80 -20.85
N ASP A 308 -10.79 -4.15 -19.96
CA ASP A 308 -11.03 -4.41 -18.53
C ASP A 308 -10.52 -3.32 -17.61
N ILE A 309 -10.23 -2.14 -18.15
CA ILE A 309 -9.51 -1.09 -17.44
C ILE A 309 -10.19 -0.59 -16.16
N ASP A 310 -11.50 -0.72 -16.03
CA ASP A 310 -12.25 -0.31 -14.83
C ASP A 310 -12.35 -1.42 -13.79
N SER A 311 -11.93 -2.65 -14.12
CA SER A 311 -11.94 -3.79 -13.21
C SER A 311 -10.74 -3.79 -12.25
N GLU A 312 -10.97 -4.24 -11.01
CA GLU A 312 -9.91 -4.61 -10.05
C GLU A 312 -9.45 -6.08 -10.26
N GLY A 313 -9.87 -6.71 -11.37
CA GLY A 313 -9.57 -8.08 -11.71
C GLY A 313 -10.51 -9.10 -11.06
N SER A 314 -10.19 -10.38 -11.26
CA SER A 314 -10.89 -11.50 -10.65
C SER A 314 -10.24 -11.88 -9.33
N ILE A 315 -11.06 -12.30 -8.36
CA ILE A 315 -10.54 -12.87 -7.11
C ILE A 315 -9.88 -14.21 -7.43
N TYR A 316 -8.76 -14.43 -6.79
CA TYR A 316 -7.96 -15.63 -7.00
C TYR A 316 -8.71 -16.92 -6.65
N PRO A 317 -8.57 -18.00 -7.44
CA PRO A 317 -9.31 -19.24 -7.27
C PRO A 317 -9.13 -19.93 -5.91
N MET A 318 -8.06 -19.60 -5.18
CA MET A 318 -7.84 -20.16 -3.85
C MET A 318 -8.76 -19.59 -2.79
N TYR A 319 -9.41 -18.46 -3.03
CA TYR A 319 -10.38 -17.83 -2.15
C TYR A 319 -11.82 -18.17 -2.57
N ASP A 320 -12.72 -18.26 -1.61
CA ASP A 320 -14.16 -18.29 -1.84
C ASP A 320 -14.72 -16.90 -1.48
N TYR A 321 -15.65 -16.37 -2.25
CA TYR A 321 -16.16 -15.02 -2.08
C TYR A 321 -17.63 -14.92 -2.45
N LYS A 322 -18.32 -13.93 -1.88
CA LYS A 322 -19.72 -13.60 -2.14
C LYS A 322 -19.90 -12.09 -2.11
N ILE A 323 -21.03 -11.65 -2.61
CA ILE A 323 -21.55 -10.31 -2.41
C ILE A 323 -22.65 -10.36 -1.35
N LEU A 324 -22.50 -9.57 -0.29
CA LEU A 324 -23.51 -9.37 0.74
C LEU A 324 -24.37 -8.17 0.33
N ASN A 325 -25.61 -8.41 -0.04
CA ASN A 325 -26.53 -7.35 -0.42
C ASN A 325 -27.07 -6.55 0.77
N GLU A 326 -27.81 -5.47 0.52
CA GLU A 326 -28.41 -4.62 1.57
C GLU A 326 -29.39 -5.35 2.47
N GLN A 327 -29.97 -6.46 2.02
CA GLN A 327 -30.89 -7.30 2.81
C GLN A 327 -30.15 -8.36 3.65
N GLY A 328 -28.79 -8.34 3.66
CA GLY A 328 -27.97 -9.29 4.40
C GLY A 328 -27.89 -10.68 3.76
N LYS A 329 -28.24 -10.82 2.48
CA LYS A 329 -28.19 -12.10 1.75
C LYS A 329 -26.88 -12.22 0.96
N LEU A 330 -26.23 -13.38 1.05
CA LEU A 330 -25.05 -13.74 0.27
C LEU A 330 -25.47 -14.13 -1.17
N MET A 331 -24.81 -13.51 -2.15
CA MET A 331 -25.06 -13.69 -3.59
C MET A 331 -23.76 -14.02 -4.33
N ASP A 332 -23.89 -14.73 -5.46
CA ASP A 332 -22.76 -15.10 -6.33
C ASP A 332 -22.36 -14.00 -7.32
N CYS A 333 -23.18 -13.01 -7.54
CA CYS A 333 -22.96 -11.87 -8.41
C CYS A 333 -23.86 -10.70 -8.00
N GLY A 334 -23.66 -9.52 -8.61
CA GLY A 334 -24.44 -8.30 -8.36
C GLY A 334 -23.70 -7.28 -7.51
N GLU A 335 -24.44 -6.30 -6.99
CA GLU A 335 -23.87 -5.19 -6.19
C GLU A 335 -24.06 -5.42 -4.69
N GLY A 336 -23.01 -5.12 -3.92
CA GLY A 336 -23.04 -5.18 -2.45
C GLY A 336 -21.63 -5.22 -1.86
N GLU A 337 -21.57 -5.49 -0.55
CA GLU A 337 -20.29 -5.63 0.14
C GLU A 337 -19.60 -6.95 -0.25
N LEU A 338 -18.33 -6.84 -0.67
CA LEU A 338 -17.52 -8.03 -0.90
C LEU A 338 -17.22 -8.71 0.44
N VAL A 339 -17.53 -10.01 0.52
CA VAL A 339 -17.16 -10.86 1.65
C VAL A 339 -16.33 -12.03 1.18
N VAL A 340 -15.24 -12.33 1.89
CA VAL A 340 -14.20 -13.25 1.42
C VAL A 340 -13.90 -14.32 2.46
N ASN A 341 -13.92 -15.59 2.03
CA ASN A 341 -13.36 -16.68 2.78
C ASN A 341 -11.93 -16.99 2.29
N THR A 342 -10.98 -16.59 3.08
CA THR A 342 -9.54 -16.78 2.78
C THR A 342 -9.04 -18.19 3.10
N ARG A 343 -9.90 -19.10 3.53
CA ARG A 343 -9.55 -20.47 3.95
C ARG A 343 -8.42 -20.50 4.98
N GLY A 344 -8.48 -19.59 5.96
CA GLY A 344 -7.50 -19.46 7.03
C GLY A 344 -6.22 -18.68 6.68
N ILE A 345 -6.18 -18.02 5.51
CA ILE A 345 -5.09 -17.11 5.14
C ILE A 345 -5.54 -15.69 5.46
N TYR A 346 -5.37 -15.28 6.69
CA TYR A 346 -5.70 -13.93 7.17
C TYR A 346 -4.81 -13.54 8.34
N SER A 347 -4.76 -12.24 8.64
CA SER A 347 -4.11 -11.72 9.83
C SER A 347 -4.92 -12.03 11.09
N TYR A 348 -4.32 -11.71 12.22
CA TYR A 348 -4.99 -11.71 13.52
C TYR A 348 -5.05 -10.27 14.03
N ILE A 349 -6.12 -9.90 14.73
CA ILE A 349 -6.18 -8.64 15.46
C ILE A 349 -5.31 -8.78 16.71
N PHE A 350 -4.39 -7.83 16.91
CA PHE A 350 -3.60 -7.77 18.12
C PHE A 350 -4.26 -6.80 19.11
N ASP A 351 -4.77 -7.37 20.20
CA ASP A 351 -5.46 -6.61 21.24
C ASP A 351 -5.06 -7.15 22.62
N GLY A 352 -4.55 -6.27 23.49
CA GLY A 352 -4.20 -6.60 24.86
C GLY A 352 -3.05 -7.61 25.06
N GLY A 353 -2.17 -7.79 24.05
CA GLY A 353 -0.96 -8.62 24.15
C GLY A 353 -1.01 -9.94 23.39
N GLU A 354 -2.19 -10.40 22.95
CA GLU A 354 -2.36 -11.68 22.25
C GLU A 354 -3.06 -11.51 20.91
N PRO A 355 -2.66 -12.29 19.87
CA PRO A 355 -3.35 -12.34 18.59
C PRO A 355 -4.74 -13.00 18.73
N LYS A 356 -5.79 -12.31 18.26
CA LYS A 356 -7.17 -12.80 18.19
C LYS A 356 -7.60 -13.00 16.75
N SER A 357 -8.40 -14.03 16.47
CA SER A 357 -8.99 -14.26 15.14
C SER A 357 -9.86 -13.08 14.71
N LEU A 358 -9.98 -12.88 13.39
CA LEU A 358 -10.93 -11.92 12.82
C LEU A 358 -12.36 -12.38 13.08
N ASP A 359 -13.27 -11.40 13.21
CA ASP A 359 -14.71 -11.68 13.21
C ASP A 359 -15.15 -12.09 11.79
N LEU A 360 -15.91 -13.19 11.69
CA LEU A 360 -16.35 -13.75 10.42
C LEU A 360 -17.86 -13.94 10.42
N ILE A 361 -18.55 -13.56 9.33
CA ILE A 361 -19.95 -13.90 9.10
C ILE A 361 -20.05 -15.41 8.90
N GLU A 362 -21.04 -16.04 9.56
CA GLU A 362 -21.27 -17.49 9.54
C GLU A 362 -20.02 -18.31 9.91
N GLY A 363 -19.05 -17.70 10.64
CA GLY A 363 -17.76 -18.31 10.96
C GLY A 363 -16.87 -18.57 9.75
N LYS A 364 -17.17 -17.97 8.59
CA LYS A 364 -16.55 -18.31 7.31
C LYS A 364 -16.07 -17.09 6.51
N TYR A 365 -16.87 -16.03 6.39
CA TYR A 365 -16.60 -14.90 5.52
C TYR A 365 -16.16 -13.66 6.31
N PHE A 366 -15.09 -13.02 5.87
CA PHE A 366 -14.64 -11.72 6.36
C PHE A 366 -15.32 -10.60 5.56
N GLU A 367 -15.93 -9.63 6.25
CA GLU A 367 -16.50 -8.42 5.66
C GLU A 367 -15.36 -7.43 5.32
N THR A 368 -15.22 -7.08 4.03
CA THR A 368 -14.15 -6.18 3.61
C THR A 368 -14.46 -4.71 3.90
N GLY A 369 -15.72 -4.35 4.07
CA GLY A 369 -16.20 -2.98 4.15
C GLY A 369 -16.16 -2.25 2.81
N ASP A 370 -15.86 -2.95 1.71
CA ASP A 370 -15.77 -2.39 0.37
C ASP A 370 -16.93 -2.88 -0.50
N ILE A 371 -17.61 -1.95 -1.18
CA ILE A 371 -18.75 -2.23 -2.07
C ILE A 371 -18.23 -2.44 -3.49
N PHE A 372 -18.67 -3.53 -4.10
CA PHE A 372 -18.33 -3.91 -5.46
C PHE A 372 -19.58 -4.28 -6.27
N ILE A 373 -19.46 -4.16 -7.59
CA ILE A 373 -20.24 -4.96 -8.53
C ILE A 373 -19.38 -6.16 -8.89
N LEU A 374 -19.93 -7.36 -8.74
CA LEU A 374 -19.34 -8.61 -9.21
C LEU A 374 -20.12 -9.07 -10.44
N GLU A 375 -19.48 -8.99 -11.60
CA GLU A 375 -20.06 -9.33 -12.90
C GLU A 375 -19.04 -10.12 -13.71
N ASP A 376 -19.45 -11.25 -14.28
CA ASP A 376 -18.60 -12.15 -15.07
C ASP A 376 -17.28 -12.55 -14.36
N GLY A 377 -17.34 -12.69 -13.03
CA GLY A 377 -16.19 -13.04 -12.19
C GLY A 377 -15.20 -11.91 -11.95
N LYS A 378 -15.48 -10.69 -12.42
CA LYS A 378 -14.64 -9.50 -12.26
C LYS A 378 -15.23 -8.54 -11.23
N LEU A 379 -14.34 -7.88 -10.49
CA LEU A 379 -14.68 -6.91 -9.46
C LEU A 379 -14.62 -5.48 -10.02
N TYR A 380 -15.70 -4.72 -9.80
CA TYR A 380 -15.77 -3.29 -10.11
C TYR A 380 -16.02 -2.51 -8.82
N PHE A 381 -15.03 -1.76 -8.36
CA PHE A 381 -15.09 -1.03 -7.11
C PHE A 381 -16.08 0.14 -7.17
N LYS A 382 -17.01 0.21 -6.22
CA LYS A 382 -18.00 1.29 -6.08
C LYS A 382 -17.65 2.28 -4.96
N GLY A 383 -17.07 1.79 -3.88
CA GLY A 383 -16.71 2.62 -2.74
C GLY A 383 -16.56 1.85 -1.45
N ARG A 384 -16.32 2.58 -0.36
CA ARG A 384 -16.33 2.01 0.99
C ARG A 384 -17.68 2.19 1.65
N LYS A 385 -18.20 1.14 2.27
CA LYS A 385 -19.48 1.13 3.01
C LYS A 385 -19.63 2.32 3.97
N LYS A 386 -18.57 2.63 4.72
CA LYS A 386 -18.53 3.77 5.66
C LYS A 386 -18.42 5.16 5.01
N ASN A 387 -18.09 5.25 3.72
CA ASN A 387 -17.96 6.48 2.97
C ASN A 387 -19.15 6.73 2.04
N ILE A 388 -20.20 5.91 2.16
CA ILE A 388 -21.46 6.13 1.45
C ILE A 388 -22.14 7.37 2.07
N ILE A 389 -22.52 8.31 1.23
CA ILE A 389 -23.32 9.46 1.61
C ILE A 389 -24.77 9.09 1.38
N VAL A 390 -25.56 9.06 2.45
CA VAL A 390 -26.99 8.78 2.33
C VAL A 390 -27.72 10.11 2.07
N SER A 391 -28.31 10.22 0.90
CA SER A 391 -29.08 11.42 0.52
C SER A 391 -30.35 11.54 1.36
N SER A 392 -30.97 12.73 1.36
CA SER A 392 -32.22 12.98 2.11
C SER A 392 -33.40 12.11 1.69
N ASN A 393 -33.36 11.54 0.49
CA ASN A 393 -34.38 10.58 0.00
C ASN A 393 -33.97 9.10 0.18
N GLY A 394 -32.88 8.81 0.89
CA GLY A 394 -32.43 7.46 1.21
C GLY A 394 -31.57 6.78 0.13
N GLU A 395 -31.20 7.50 -0.95
CA GLU A 395 -30.31 6.94 -1.96
C GLU A 395 -28.84 6.94 -1.49
N ASN A 396 -28.14 5.87 -1.79
CA ASN A 396 -26.71 5.73 -1.57
C ASN A 396 -25.92 6.48 -2.63
N ILE A 397 -25.09 7.44 -2.23
CA ILE A 397 -24.19 8.19 -3.10
C ILE A 397 -22.76 7.75 -2.81
N PHE A 398 -22.09 7.25 -3.81
CA PHE A 398 -20.72 6.81 -3.70
C PHE A 398 -19.75 7.98 -3.94
N ALA A 399 -19.10 8.44 -2.89
CA ALA A 399 -18.15 9.56 -2.95
C ALA A 399 -17.09 9.39 -4.05
N TYR A 400 -16.60 8.17 -4.22
CA TYR A 400 -15.62 7.84 -5.24
C TYR A 400 -16.08 8.15 -6.67
N GLU A 401 -17.34 7.87 -7.03
CA GLU A 401 -17.85 8.13 -8.38
C GLU A 401 -17.86 9.63 -8.73
N ILE A 402 -18.02 10.46 -7.72
CA ILE A 402 -17.95 11.92 -7.87
C ILE A 402 -16.47 12.35 -7.95
N GLU A 403 -15.61 11.82 -7.07
CA GLU A 403 -14.16 12.11 -7.08
C GLU A 403 -13.50 11.75 -8.40
N ALA A 404 -13.91 10.66 -9.05
CA ALA A 404 -13.41 10.23 -10.35
C ALA A 404 -13.69 11.20 -11.49
N ARG A 405 -14.67 12.11 -11.32
CA ARG A 405 -15.04 13.15 -12.32
C ARG A 405 -14.33 14.48 -12.08
N LEU A 406 -13.60 14.61 -10.97
CA LEU A 406 -12.88 15.84 -10.65
C LEU A 406 -11.51 15.86 -11.33
N ASP A 407 -11.21 16.94 -12.03
CA ASP A 407 -9.89 17.18 -12.60
C ASP A 407 -8.94 17.67 -11.50
N ARG A 408 -7.98 16.82 -11.14
CA ARG A 408 -7.01 17.06 -10.05
C ARG A 408 -6.09 18.26 -10.31
N SER A 409 -5.95 18.71 -11.55
CA SER A 409 -5.15 19.89 -11.90
C SER A 409 -5.63 21.17 -11.19
N TYR A 410 -6.93 21.27 -10.91
CA TYR A 410 -7.51 22.39 -10.14
C TYR A 410 -7.09 22.42 -8.68
N PHE A 411 -6.63 21.29 -8.14
CA PHE A 411 -6.33 21.12 -6.71
C PHE A 411 -4.82 21.16 -6.40
N ASN A 412 -3.95 21.43 -7.39
CA ASN A 412 -2.49 21.54 -7.22
C ASN A 412 -1.87 20.37 -6.44
N ASN A 413 -2.38 19.14 -6.65
CA ASN A 413 -1.99 17.92 -5.92
C ASN A 413 -2.26 17.97 -4.40
N ILE A 414 -3.06 18.91 -3.94
CA ILE A 414 -3.46 19.02 -2.54
C ILE A 414 -4.53 17.95 -2.25
N PRO A 415 -4.45 17.27 -1.10
CA PRO A 415 -5.43 16.25 -0.73
C PRO A 415 -6.85 16.82 -0.64
N PHE A 416 -7.80 16.08 -1.24
CA PHE A 416 -9.22 16.35 -1.13
C PHE A 416 -10.01 15.05 -1.00
N CYS A 417 -11.26 15.14 -0.60
CA CYS A 417 -12.23 14.05 -0.69
C CYS A 417 -13.66 14.58 -0.79
N ILE A 418 -14.55 13.75 -1.32
CA ILE A 418 -15.99 13.95 -1.27
C ILE A 418 -16.53 13.31 0.01
N GLY A 419 -17.45 13.97 0.68
CA GLY A 419 -18.06 13.46 1.90
C GLY A 419 -19.39 14.13 2.23
N ASP A 420 -20.01 13.68 3.31
CA ASP A 420 -21.22 14.29 3.84
C ASP A 420 -20.91 15.58 4.62
N TYR A 421 -21.69 16.61 4.37
CA TYR A 421 -21.74 17.81 5.19
C TYR A 421 -23.19 18.19 5.48
N GLN A 422 -23.66 17.82 6.66
CA GLN A 422 -25.04 18.10 7.12
C GLN A 422 -26.11 17.58 6.13
N GLY A 423 -25.96 16.36 5.61
CA GLY A 423 -26.86 15.73 4.64
C GLY A 423 -26.68 16.22 3.19
N LEU A 424 -25.61 16.96 2.91
CA LEU A 424 -25.27 17.45 1.56
C LEU A 424 -23.94 16.87 1.08
N VAL A 425 -23.86 16.57 -0.21
CA VAL A 425 -22.56 16.23 -0.82
C VAL A 425 -21.65 17.44 -0.82
N ALA A 426 -20.47 17.27 -0.25
CA ALA A 426 -19.48 18.34 -0.14
C ALA A 426 -18.09 17.86 -0.57
N LEU A 427 -17.34 18.80 -1.18
CA LEU A 427 -15.91 18.64 -1.42
C LEU A 427 -15.14 19.20 -0.22
N TYR A 428 -14.29 18.39 0.39
CA TYR A 428 -13.36 18.78 1.44
C TYR A 428 -11.97 18.98 0.87
N LEU A 429 -11.34 20.12 1.15
CA LEU A 429 -10.03 20.54 0.65
C LEU A 429 -9.10 20.85 1.81
N TYR A 430 -7.90 20.25 1.81
CA TYR A 430 -6.87 20.62 2.77
C TYR A 430 -6.26 21.99 2.42
N ASN A 431 -6.41 22.99 3.32
CA ASN A 431 -5.97 24.36 3.09
C ASN A 431 -5.09 24.93 4.22
N TYR A 432 -4.48 24.08 5.04
CA TYR A 432 -3.60 24.53 6.11
C TYR A 432 -2.44 25.39 5.56
N GLY A 433 -2.28 26.59 6.13
CA GLY A 433 -1.29 27.57 5.66
C GLY A 433 -1.71 28.39 4.44
N GLY A 434 -3.00 28.36 4.04
CA GLY A 434 -3.53 29.20 2.96
C GLY A 434 -3.06 28.74 1.58
N LEU A 435 -3.10 27.45 1.30
CA LEU A 435 -2.64 26.83 0.05
C LEU A 435 -3.42 27.28 -1.19
N PHE A 436 -4.69 27.71 -1.00
CA PHE A 436 -5.54 28.21 -2.06
C PHE A 436 -5.78 29.71 -1.93
N SER A 437 -5.43 30.48 -2.97
CA SER A 437 -5.84 31.87 -3.13
C SER A 437 -7.34 31.96 -3.44
N GLU A 438 -7.96 33.14 -3.25
CA GLU A 438 -9.36 33.37 -3.62
C GLU A 438 -9.62 33.03 -5.10
N ALA A 439 -8.71 33.42 -6.00
CA ALA A 439 -8.81 33.08 -7.43
C ALA A 439 -8.77 31.56 -7.69
N SER A 440 -7.96 30.82 -6.91
CA SER A 440 -7.91 29.36 -6.98
C SER A 440 -9.22 28.73 -6.50
N VAL A 441 -9.77 29.24 -5.39
CA VAL A 441 -11.08 28.78 -4.86
C VAL A 441 -12.18 29.04 -5.88
N GLU A 442 -12.22 30.22 -6.51
CA GLU A 442 -13.19 30.51 -7.57
C GLU A 442 -13.06 29.59 -8.78
N ALA A 443 -11.82 29.25 -9.20
CA ALA A 443 -11.59 28.30 -10.29
C ALA A 443 -12.09 26.90 -9.93
N ILE A 444 -11.86 26.44 -8.69
CA ILE A 444 -12.40 25.19 -8.17
C ILE A 444 -13.94 25.22 -8.21
N ILE A 445 -14.57 26.27 -7.70
CA ILE A 445 -16.04 26.36 -7.71
C ILE A 445 -16.60 26.31 -9.12
N ARG A 446 -16.00 27.00 -10.10
CA ARG A 446 -16.41 26.90 -11.52
C ARG A 446 -16.29 25.47 -12.02
N HIS A 447 -15.18 24.78 -11.73
CA HIS A 447 -15.00 23.37 -12.09
C HIS A 447 -16.10 22.49 -11.47
N LEU A 448 -16.41 22.66 -10.17
CA LEU A 448 -17.47 21.90 -9.50
C LEU A 448 -18.86 22.15 -10.13
N VAL A 449 -19.15 23.38 -10.53
CA VAL A 449 -20.40 23.71 -11.24
C VAL A 449 -20.47 22.96 -12.59
N ASP A 450 -19.35 22.87 -13.30
CA ASP A 450 -19.30 22.12 -14.57
C ASP A 450 -19.45 20.62 -14.35
N VAL A 451 -18.78 20.05 -13.36
CA VAL A 451 -18.94 18.63 -12.99
C VAL A 451 -20.38 18.31 -12.60
N ASN A 452 -21.03 19.21 -11.85
CA ASN A 452 -22.43 19.06 -11.43
C ASN A 452 -23.42 18.96 -12.61
N LYS A 453 -23.09 19.47 -13.79
CA LYS A 453 -23.95 19.33 -14.98
C LYS A 453 -24.13 17.86 -15.40
N GLY A 454 -23.12 17.03 -15.17
CA GLY A 454 -23.13 15.60 -15.49
C GLY A 454 -23.53 14.69 -14.33
N LEU A 455 -23.84 15.23 -13.13
CA LEU A 455 -24.23 14.47 -11.96
C LEU A 455 -25.76 14.41 -11.78
N HIS A 456 -26.25 13.28 -11.23
CA HIS A 456 -27.62 13.17 -10.77
C HIS A 456 -27.90 14.23 -9.69
N ILE A 457 -29.14 14.72 -9.59
CA ILE A 457 -29.49 15.87 -8.73
C ILE A 457 -29.07 15.68 -7.26
N ASN A 458 -29.19 14.46 -6.75
CA ASN A 458 -28.84 14.12 -5.37
C ASN A 458 -27.32 14.01 -5.14
N SER A 459 -26.57 13.70 -6.20
CA SER A 459 -25.10 13.55 -6.17
C SER A 459 -24.37 14.87 -6.42
N LYS A 460 -25.08 15.97 -6.72
CA LYS A 460 -24.46 17.29 -6.97
C LYS A 460 -23.73 17.80 -5.74
N ILE A 461 -22.49 18.22 -5.94
CA ILE A 461 -21.67 18.86 -4.92
C ILE A 461 -22.31 20.23 -4.57
N LYS A 462 -22.72 20.42 -3.34
CA LYS A 462 -23.40 21.64 -2.87
C LYS A 462 -22.48 22.57 -2.08
N LYS A 463 -21.42 22.03 -1.51
CA LYS A 463 -20.47 22.77 -0.68
C LYS A 463 -19.04 22.44 -1.05
N SER A 464 -18.14 23.41 -0.87
CA SER A 464 -16.71 23.23 -0.82
C SER A 464 -16.21 23.67 0.55
N ILE A 465 -15.50 22.81 1.25
CA ILE A 465 -15.06 23.01 2.64
C ILE A 465 -13.54 23.06 2.65
N LEU A 466 -12.98 24.22 2.92
CA LEU A 466 -11.55 24.41 3.08
C LEU A 466 -11.19 24.17 4.54
N ILE A 467 -10.28 23.25 4.79
CA ILE A 467 -9.83 22.87 6.13
C ILE A 467 -8.48 23.52 6.41
N ASN A 468 -8.47 24.47 7.33
CA ASN A 468 -7.27 25.23 7.71
C ASN A 468 -6.53 24.60 8.90
N GLU A 469 -6.92 23.41 9.33
CA GLU A 469 -6.41 22.73 10.51
C GLU A 469 -5.28 21.76 10.17
N LYS A 470 -4.24 21.73 11.01
CA LYS A 470 -3.14 20.77 10.92
C LYS A 470 -3.55 19.42 11.50
N GLY A 471 -3.03 18.31 10.94
CA GLY A 471 -3.21 16.97 11.52
C GLY A 471 -4.43 16.20 10.99
N VAL A 472 -5.17 16.75 10.04
CA VAL A 472 -6.30 16.08 9.38
C VAL A 472 -5.91 15.19 8.20
N LEU A 473 -4.63 14.90 8.02
CA LEU A 473 -4.16 13.93 7.01
C LEU A 473 -3.99 12.53 7.61
N THR A 474 -4.25 11.53 6.78
CA THR A 474 -3.93 10.14 7.10
C THR A 474 -2.45 9.85 6.87
N SER A 475 -1.94 8.74 7.37
CA SER A 475 -0.56 8.28 7.11
C SER A 475 -0.24 8.06 5.62
N LYS A 476 -1.26 7.91 4.78
CA LYS A 476 -1.16 7.77 3.32
C LYS A 476 -1.33 9.10 2.57
N GLY A 477 -1.40 10.22 3.28
CA GLY A 477 -1.59 11.56 2.71
C GLY A 477 -3.02 11.89 2.28
N GLY A 478 -3.99 11.00 2.50
CA GLY A 478 -5.40 11.28 2.26
C GLY A 478 -6.03 12.12 3.36
N LEU A 479 -7.17 12.75 3.07
CA LEU A 479 -7.88 13.60 4.03
C LEU A 479 -8.71 12.78 5.02
N ALA A 480 -8.57 13.06 6.31
CA ALA A 480 -9.22 12.35 7.40
C ALA A 480 -10.36 13.21 8.00
N ILE A 481 -11.45 13.40 7.23
CA ILE A 481 -12.58 14.28 7.61
C ILE A 481 -13.27 13.85 8.92
N TYR A 482 -13.15 12.58 9.32
CA TYR A 482 -13.67 12.09 10.60
C TYR A 482 -12.98 12.70 11.83
N LYS A 483 -11.84 13.39 11.66
CA LYS A 483 -11.16 14.13 12.73
C LYS A 483 -11.72 15.51 12.95
N LEU A 484 -12.55 16.02 12.03
CA LEU A 484 -13.19 17.31 12.14
C LEU A 484 -14.29 17.28 13.19
N ASN A 485 -14.40 18.36 13.94
CA ASN A 485 -15.42 18.57 14.97
C ASN A 485 -15.96 20.00 14.90
N GLU A 486 -16.87 20.36 15.79
CA GLU A 486 -17.52 21.67 15.81
C GLU A 486 -16.55 22.87 16.00
N ASN A 487 -15.35 22.61 16.55
CA ASN A 487 -14.32 23.63 16.79
C ASN A 487 -13.26 23.66 15.69
N SER A 488 -13.39 22.83 14.65
CA SER A 488 -12.41 22.76 13.57
C SER A 488 -12.40 24.04 12.73
N ASP A 489 -11.21 24.53 12.39
CA ASP A 489 -11.03 25.73 11.56
C ASP A 489 -11.33 25.37 10.09
N ILE A 490 -12.59 25.59 9.70
CA ILE A 490 -13.08 25.33 8.34
C ILE A 490 -13.73 26.57 7.73
N ARG A 491 -13.57 26.72 6.42
CA ARG A 491 -14.32 27.73 5.63
C ARG A 491 -15.24 27.02 4.65
N VAL A 492 -16.53 27.31 4.72
CA VAL A 492 -17.56 26.72 3.86
C VAL A 492 -17.91 27.68 2.73
N VAL A 493 -17.82 27.18 1.48
CA VAL A 493 -18.17 27.91 0.26
C VAL A 493 -19.31 27.19 -0.45
N ASN A 494 -20.32 27.92 -0.89
CA ASN A 494 -21.44 27.35 -1.64
C ASN A 494 -21.04 27.09 -3.09
N VAL A 495 -21.42 25.92 -3.61
CA VAL A 495 -21.39 25.58 -5.05
C VAL A 495 -22.80 25.81 -5.59
N LYS A 496 -22.97 26.87 -6.38
CA LYS A 496 -24.29 27.30 -6.91
C LYS A 496 -24.56 26.74 -8.28
#